data_6f97727fba5215f940b0d9852855ca3f
#
_entry.id   6f97727fba5215f940b0d9852855ca3f
#
_cell.length_a   1.000
_cell.length_b   1.000
_cell.length_c   1.000
_cell.angle_alpha   90.00
_cell.angle_beta   90.00
_cell.angle_gamma   90.00
#
_symmetry.space_group_name_H-M   'P 1'
#
loop_
_entity.id
_entity.type
_entity.pdbx_description
1 polymer ?
#
loop_
_entity_poly.entity_id
_entity_poly.type
_entity_poly.pdbx_seq_one_letter_code
_entity_poly.pdbx_strand_id
1 'polypeptide(L)'
;SSGCNNAMAISQGDNARVLMFETPYVYNMLDGEQYPLLADGDYTWNDDRTEITFKLKDAAMWSDGTPVTAEDVAYTWATHVKYNTPTGAGNKDYIDTIEAVDDKTVVIKAKLNDEGEAVNPLVVGAYVSSNYVIQKAWTQTLEERVGGDATAFLADTAEDVVYSGPYHKYFADDTKVVLVRDDNYWGQDASMWGELPAPKYLAHTIFKDNAAGSVALAKGEVDVSQQFNSNVQLLWENY
;
A
#
# COMPACT_ATOMS: atom_id res chain seq x y z
N SER A 1 5.34 -9.28 13.16
CA SER A 1 6.79 -9.49 13.03
C SER A 1 7.40 -8.36 12.22
N SER A 2 8.41 -7.69 12.79
CA SER A 2 9.10 -6.55 12.16
C SER A 2 9.81 -6.87 10.83
N GLY A 3 9.97 -8.15 10.51
CA GLY A 3 10.63 -8.61 9.28
C GLY A 3 9.68 -9.10 8.17
N CYS A 4 8.36 -9.03 8.38
CA CYS A 4 7.40 -9.50 7.39
C CYS A 4 7.27 -8.55 6.21
N ASN A 5 7.35 -9.06 4.98
CA ASN A 5 7.19 -8.31 3.73
C ASN A 5 5.83 -8.53 3.06
N ASN A 6 4.98 -9.40 3.60
CA ASN A 6 3.68 -9.69 3.03
C ASN A 6 2.72 -8.52 3.24
N ALA A 7 2.40 -7.77 2.18
CA ALA A 7 1.52 -6.61 2.24
C ALA A 7 0.11 -6.90 2.76
N MET A 8 -0.33 -8.15 2.70
CA MET A 8 -1.66 -8.58 3.18
C MET A 8 -1.65 -9.13 4.60
N ALA A 9 -0.48 -9.37 5.19
CA ALA A 9 -0.36 -9.89 6.55
C ALA A 9 -0.69 -8.82 7.60
N ILE A 10 -1.43 -9.21 8.63
CA ILE A 10 -1.76 -8.33 9.77
C ILE A 10 -0.49 -7.92 10.54
N SER A 11 0.50 -8.80 10.56
CA SER A 11 1.73 -8.63 11.34
C SER A 11 2.82 -7.81 10.63
N GLN A 12 2.56 -7.33 9.42
CA GLN A 12 3.54 -6.51 8.72
C GLN A 12 3.71 -5.14 9.39
N GLY A 13 4.94 -4.69 9.55
CA GLY A 13 5.24 -3.33 10.00
C GLY A 13 4.83 -2.30 8.94
N ASP A 14 3.99 -1.34 9.32
CA ASP A 14 3.40 -0.38 8.39
C ASP A 14 4.44 0.41 7.59
N ASN A 15 5.59 0.72 8.20
CA ASN A 15 6.63 1.53 7.53
C ASN A 15 7.32 0.79 6.38
N ALA A 16 7.53 -0.52 6.49
CA ALA A 16 8.05 -1.31 5.38
C ALA A 16 7.04 -1.38 4.23
N ARG A 17 5.77 -1.62 4.55
CA ARG A 17 4.69 -1.72 3.56
C ARG A 17 4.55 -0.46 2.72
N VAL A 18 4.48 0.69 3.36
CA VAL A 18 4.32 2.01 2.70
C VAL A 18 5.46 2.33 1.73
N LEU A 19 6.66 1.79 1.98
CA LEU A 19 7.85 2.07 1.19
C LEU A 19 8.16 0.98 0.16
N MET A 20 7.59 -0.21 0.34
CA MET A 20 7.79 -1.35 -0.56
C MET A 20 6.68 -1.48 -1.61
N PHE A 21 5.46 -1.08 -1.28
CA PHE A 21 4.30 -1.21 -2.15
C PHE A 21 3.62 0.13 -2.38
N GLU A 22 3.02 0.27 -3.53
CA GLU A 22 2.35 1.48 -3.94
C GLU A 22 0.86 1.25 -4.13
N THR A 23 0.10 2.32 -3.90
CA THR A 23 -1.33 2.41 -4.15
C THR A 23 -1.58 3.08 -5.50
N PRO A 24 -2.75 2.92 -6.12
CA PRO A 24 -3.09 3.70 -7.30
C PRO A 24 -3.00 5.21 -7.08
N TYR A 25 -3.46 5.69 -5.92
CA TYR A 25 -3.42 7.09 -5.50
C TYR A 25 -2.86 7.24 -4.10
N VAL A 26 -2.33 8.40 -3.77
CA VAL A 26 -1.89 8.78 -2.41
C VAL A 26 -2.85 9.81 -1.87
N TYR A 27 -3.36 9.59 -0.65
CA TYR A 27 -4.14 10.57 0.07
C TYR A 27 -3.22 11.49 0.88
N ASN A 28 -3.26 12.79 0.60
CA ASN A 28 -2.52 13.78 1.36
C ASN A 28 -3.39 14.30 2.52
N MET A 29 -2.99 13.96 3.73
CA MET A 29 -3.73 14.37 4.95
C MET A 29 -3.66 15.87 5.24
N LEU A 30 -2.77 16.63 4.60
CA LEU A 30 -2.62 18.06 4.83
C LEU A 30 -3.64 18.90 4.06
N ASP A 31 -3.99 18.48 2.86
CA ASP A 31 -4.96 19.18 2.01
C ASP A 31 -6.26 18.40 1.76
N GLY A 32 -6.28 17.11 2.13
CA GLY A 32 -7.45 16.25 1.97
C GLY A 32 -7.66 15.73 0.54
N GLU A 33 -6.66 15.86 -0.34
CA GLU A 33 -6.76 15.48 -1.74
C GLU A 33 -6.07 14.14 -2.03
N GLN A 34 -6.47 13.49 -3.13
CA GLN A 34 -5.85 12.27 -3.64
C GLN A 34 -5.01 12.61 -4.88
N TYR A 35 -3.77 12.16 -4.87
CA TYR A 35 -2.81 12.39 -5.96
C TYR A 35 -2.47 11.08 -6.66
N PRO A 36 -2.36 11.04 -8.00
CA PRO A 36 -1.95 9.86 -8.74
C PRO A 36 -0.56 9.36 -8.30
N LEU A 37 -0.43 8.04 -8.06
CA LEU A 37 0.85 7.36 -7.79
C LEU A 37 1.09 6.32 -8.88
N LEU A 38 0.53 5.10 -8.79
CA LEU A 38 0.54 4.15 -9.91
C LEU A 38 -0.40 4.59 -11.03
N ALA A 39 -1.45 5.34 -10.70
CA ALA A 39 -2.42 5.85 -11.67
C ALA A 39 -1.83 6.98 -12.52
N ASP A 40 -2.30 7.08 -13.76
CA ASP A 40 -2.01 8.15 -14.71
C ASP A 40 -3.20 9.12 -14.79
N GLY A 41 -3.06 10.26 -14.10
CA GLY A 41 -4.13 11.24 -13.97
C GLY A 41 -5.24 10.85 -12.97
N ASP A 42 -6.27 11.68 -12.91
CA ASP A 42 -7.38 11.50 -11.98
C ASP A 42 -8.29 10.35 -12.40
N TYR A 43 -8.91 9.70 -11.43
CA TYR A 43 -9.99 8.75 -11.71
C TYR A 43 -11.30 9.48 -12.03
N THR A 44 -12.16 8.80 -12.75
CA THR A 44 -13.49 9.31 -13.10
C THR A 44 -14.58 8.42 -12.54
N TRP A 45 -15.64 9.05 -12.03
CA TRP A 45 -16.90 8.38 -11.74
C TRP A 45 -17.80 8.40 -12.96
N ASN A 46 -18.61 7.34 -13.12
CA ASN A 46 -19.79 7.42 -13.99
C ASN A 46 -20.85 8.36 -13.37
N ASP A 47 -21.89 8.71 -14.14
CA ASP A 47 -22.90 9.69 -13.72
C ASP A 47 -23.63 9.29 -12.43
N ASP A 48 -23.88 7.99 -12.24
CA ASP A 48 -24.60 7.43 -11.10
C ASP A 48 -23.70 7.16 -9.88
N ARG A 49 -22.39 7.42 -9.99
CA ARG A 49 -21.37 7.13 -8.96
C ARG A 49 -21.35 5.67 -8.49
N THR A 50 -21.56 4.75 -9.40
CA THR A 50 -21.51 3.31 -9.17
C THR A 50 -20.23 2.67 -9.69
N GLU A 51 -19.46 3.39 -10.51
CA GLU A 51 -18.20 2.90 -11.09
C GLU A 51 -17.12 3.97 -11.08
N ILE A 52 -15.91 3.56 -10.72
CA ILE A 52 -14.66 4.35 -10.86
C ILE A 52 -13.84 3.74 -12.01
N THR A 53 -13.34 4.60 -12.89
CA THR A 53 -12.37 4.21 -13.92
C THR A 53 -11.08 5.02 -13.78
N PHE A 54 -9.93 4.35 -13.86
CA PHE A 54 -8.62 5.00 -13.93
C PHE A 54 -7.63 4.19 -14.79
N LYS A 55 -6.56 4.85 -15.23
CA LYS A 55 -5.46 4.23 -15.95
C LYS A 55 -4.21 4.15 -15.06
N LEU A 56 -3.37 3.15 -15.32
CA LEU A 56 -2.04 3.04 -14.72
C LEU A 56 -0.99 3.68 -15.62
N LYS A 57 0.05 4.24 -15.01
CA LYS A 57 1.21 4.79 -15.74
C LYS A 57 1.92 3.69 -16.54
N ASP A 58 2.30 4.00 -17.77
CA ASP A 58 3.09 3.09 -18.61
C ASP A 58 4.47 2.80 -18.00
N ALA A 59 5.05 3.79 -17.31
CA ALA A 59 6.35 3.67 -16.65
C ALA A 59 6.34 2.80 -15.39
N ALA A 60 5.16 2.53 -14.79
CA ALA A 60 5.07 1.76 -13.55
C ALA A 60 5.54 0.32 -13.74
N MET A 61 6.58 -0.08 -12.98
CA MET A 61 7.24 -1.39 -13.07
C MET A 61 7.37 -2.03 -11.69
N TRP A 62 7.33 -3.34 -11.68
CA TRP A 62 7.72 -4.15 -10.55
C TRP A 62 9.26 -4.25 -10.42
N SER A 63 9.73 -4.63 -9.25
CA SER A 63 11.17 -4.81 -8.97
C SER A 63 11.85 -5.90 -9.80
N ASP A 64 11.09 -6.80 -10.40
CA ASP A 64 11.57 -7.81 -11.35
C ASP A 64 11.64 -7.30 -12.80
N GLY A 65 11.30 -6.03 -13.05
CA GLY A 65 11.31 -5.39 -14.35
C GLY A 65 10.07 -5.65 -15.20
N THR A 66 9.06 -6.32 -14.69
CA THR A 66 7.77 -6.49 -15.38
C THR A 66 6.86 -5.27 -15.15
N PRO A 67 5.97 -4.93 -16.10
CA PRO A 67 5.07 -3.79 -15.94
C PRO A 67 4.01 -4.04 -14.87
N VAL A 68 3.62 -3.00 -14.14
CA VAL A 68 2.42 -3.01 -13.31
C VAL A 68 1.20 -2.95 -14.21
N THR A 69 0.27 -3.90 -14.04
CA THR A 69 -0.89 -4.05 -14.91
C THR A 69 -2.22 -3.86 -14.15
N ALA A 70 -3.29 -3.58 -14.90
CA ALA A 70 -4.64 -3.54 -14.36
C ALA A 70 -5.06 -4.90 -13.78
N GLU A 71 -4.51 -6.01 -14.30
CA GLU A 71 -4.75 -7.36 -13.78
C GLU A 71 -4.14 -7.57 -12.40
N ASP A 72 -3.00 -6.93 -12.08
CA ASP A 72 -2.44 -6.93 -10.73
C ASP A 72 -3.41 -6.28 -9.73
N VAL A 73 -4.01 -5.14 -10.11
CA VAL A 73 -5.00 -4.44 -9.27
C VAL A 73 -6.25 -5.30 -9.04
N ALA A 74 -6.80 -5.88 -10.10
CA ALA A 74 -7.96 -6.76 -10.03
C ALA A 74 -7.67 -8.01 -9.18
N TYR A 75 -6.52 -8.63 -9.39
CA TYR A 75 -6.10 -9.82 -8.65
C TYR A 75 -5.84 -9.52 -7.17
N THR A 76 -5.31 -8.36 -6.86
CA THR A 76 -5.14 -7.88 -5.47
C THR A 76 -6.47 -7.88 -4.73
N TRP A 77 -7.52 -7.31 -5.33
CA TRP A 77 -8.86 -7.31 -4.75
C TRP A 77 -9.42 -8.73 -4.58
N ALA A 78 -9.36 -9.53 -5.63
CA ALA A 78 -9.83 -10.92 -5.58
C ALA A 78 -9.13 -11.72 -4.46
N THR A 79 -7.83 -11.50 -4.26
CA THR A 79 -7.04 -12.12 -3.20
C THR A 79 -7.46 -11.63 -1.81
N HIS A 80 -7.73 -10.33 -1.64
CA HIS A 80 -8.26 -9.79 -0.38
C HIS A 80 -9.59 -10.43 0.00
N VAL A 81 -10.50 -10.62 -0.96
CA VAL A 81 -11.80 -11.27 -0.74
C VAL A 81 -11.61 -12.76 -0.44
N LYS A 82 -10.82 -13.46 -1.25
CA LYS A 82 -10.56 -14.91 -1.15
C LYS A 82 -10.02 -15.30 0.23
N TYR A 83 -9.05 -14.56 0.72
CA TYR A 83 -8.39 -14.86 2.01
C TYR A 83 -8.97 -14.10 3.19
N ASN A 84 -10.07 -13.37 2.97
CA ASN A 84 -10.77 -12.57 3.98
C ASN A 84 -9.79 -11.73 4.83
N THR A 85 -8.86 -11.05 4.13
CA THR A 85 -7.93 -10.14 4.79
C THR A 85 -8.68 -9.00 5.48
N PRO A 86 -8.05 -8.22 6.38
CA PRO A 86 -8.70 -7.03 6.97
C PRO A 86 -9.25 -6.07 5.92
N THR A 87 -8.52 -5.85 4.82
CA THR A 87 -8.97 -5.04 3.68
C THR A 87 -10.20 -5.65 2.99
N GLY A 88 -10.16 -6.94 2.68
CA GLY A 88 -11.30 -7.65 2.06
C GLY A 88 -12.54 -7.62 2.97
N ALA A 89 -12.37 -7.93 4.25
CA ALA A 89 -13.45 -7.91 5.22
C ALA A 89 -14.08 -6.51 5.39
N GLY A 90 -13.26 -5.46 5.35
CA GLY A 90 -13.72 -4.08 5.52
C GLY A 90 -14.41 -3.47 4.29
N ASN A 91 -14.14 -4.00 3.09
CA ASN A 91 -14.61 -3.36 1.84
C ASN A 91 -15.56 -4.21 1.00
N LYS A 92 -15.67 -5.54 1.24
CA LYS A 92 -16.48 -6.45 0.42
C LYS A 92 -17.99 -6.14 0.41
N ASP A 93 -18.46 -5.37 1.38
CA ASP A 93 -19.88 -4.97 1.45
C ASP A 93 -20.15 -3.70 0.63
N TYR A 94 -19.10 -3.05 0.09
CA TYR A 94 -19.15 -1.80 -0.65
C TYR A 94 -18.60 -1.92 -2.08
N ILE A 95 -17.64 -2.81 -2.31
CA ILE A 95 -17.03 -3.08 -3.62
C ILE A 95 -17.52 -4.44 -4.11
N ASP A 96 -18.07 -4.45 -5.32
CA ASP A 96 -18.50 -5.68 -5.99
C ASP A 96 -17.33 -6.32 -6.73
N THR A 97 -16.82 -5.66 -7.78
CA THR A 97 -15.69 -6.14 -8.58
C THR A 97 -14.66 -5.05 -8.82
N ILE A 98 -13.42 -5.49 -9.05
CA ILE A 98 -12.36 -4.70 -9.66
C ILE A 98 -11.91 -5.45 -10.90
N GLU A 99 -12.00 -4.81 -12.07
CA GLU A 99 -11.81 -5.42 -13.37
C GLU A 99 -10.70 -4.73 -14.16
N ALA A 100 -9.88 -5.54 -14.84
CA ALA A 100 -8.96 -5.06 -15.86
C ALA A 100 -9.71 -5.03 -17.21
N VAL A 101 -9.90 -3.85 -17.78
CA VAL A 101 -10.54 -3.69 -19.10
C VAL A 101 -9.52 -3.90 -20.22
N ASP A 102 -8.30 -3.44 -19.98
CA ASP A 102 -7.11 -3.70 -20.77
C ASP A 102 -5.88 -3.72 -19.83
N ASP A 103 -4.67 -3.78 -20.37
CA ASP A 103 -3.44 -3.90 -19.57
C ASP A 103 -3.26 -2.76 -18.56
N LYS A 104 -3.84 -1.58 -18.80
CA LYS A 104 -3.62 -0.38 -17.98
C LYS A 104 -4.92 0.25 -17.46
N THR A 105 -6.09 -0.17 -17.90
CA THR A 105 -7.38 0.42 -17.50
C THR A 105 -8.08 -0.45 -16.46
N VAL A 106 -8.36 0.15 -15.31
CA VAL A 106 -9.06 -0.47 -14.18
C VAL A 106 -10.44 0.12 -14.01
N VAL A 107 -11.44 -0.74 -13.78
CA VAL A 107 -12.80 -0.34 -13.39
C VAL A 107 -13.12 -0.96 -12.04
N ILE A 108 -13.53 -0.14 -11.09
CA ILE A 108 -14.04 -0.57 -9.78
C ILE A 108 -15.55 -0.38 -9.79
N LYS A 109 -16.29 -1.46 -9.56
CA LYS A 109 -17.75 -1.44 -9.47
C LYS A 109 -18.19 -1.50 -8.02
N ALA A 110 -19.02 -0.54 -7.62
CA ALA A 110 -19.62 -0.51 -6.29
C ALA A 110 -20.69 -1.60 -6.15
N LYS A 111 -20.88 -2.10 -4.92
CA LYS A 111 -22.13 -2.84 -4.60
C LYS A 111 -23.31 -1.89 -4.58
N LEU A 112 -24.42 -2.37 -5.12
CA LEU A 112 -25.65 -1.61 -5.25
C LEU A 112 -26.67 -2.05 -4.20
N ASN A 113 -27.48 -1.10 -3.74
CA ASN A 113 -28.67 -1.34 -2.94
C ASN A 113 -29.86 -1.74 -3.84
N ASP A 114 -31.02 -1.96 -3.25
CA ASP A 114 -32.25 -2.37 -3.97
C ASP A 114 -32.76 -1.29 -4.96
N GLU A 115 -32.36 -0.03 -4.75
CA GLU A 115 -32.68 1.11 -5.61
C GLU A 115 -31.69 1.27 -6.78
N GLY A 116 -30.63 0.45 -6.84
CA GLY A 116 -29.59 0.50 -7.86
C GLY A 116 -28.52 1.58 -7.61
N GLU A 117 -28.44 2.13 -6.40
CA GLU A 117 -27.43 3.10 -6.00
C GLU A 117 -26.26 2.42 -5.30
N ALA A 118 -25.07 3.01 -5.37
CA ALA A 118 -23.91 2.50 -4.61
C ALA A 118 -24.18 2.54 -3.10
N VAL A 119 -23.94 1.41 -2.41
CA VAL A 119 -24.15 1.29 -0.96
C VAL A 119 -23.37 2.37 -0.20
N ASN A 120 -22.09 2.61 -0.58
CA ASN A 120 -21.30 3.72 -0.05
C ASN A 120 -20.19 4.12 -1.04
N PRO A 121 -20.41 5.12 -1.89
CA PRO A 121 -19.43 5.57 -2.87
C PRO A 121 -18.17 6.18 -2.23
N LEU A 122 -18.24 6.70 -0.99
CA LEU A 122 -17.07 7.25 -0.30
C LEU A 122 -16.06 6.16 0.05
N VAL A 123 -16.53 4.98 0.48
CA VAL A 123 -15.65 3.83 0.75
C VAL A 123 -14.99 3.34 -0.53
N VAL A 124 -15.74 3.28 -1.64
CA VAL A 124 -15.19 2.89 -2.95
C VAL A 124 -14.11 3.89 -3.40
N GLY A 125 -14.37 5.19 -3.26
CA GLY A 125 -13.39 6.24 -3.58
C GLY A 125 -12.16 6.22 -2.67
N ALA A 126 -12.31 5.91 -1.39
CA ALA A 126 -11.18 5.81 -0.46
C ALA A 126 -10.30 4.57 -0.73
N TYR A 127 -10.85 3.52 -1.33
CA TYR A 127 -10.11 2.29 -1.62
C TYR A 127 -8.88 2.54 -2.50
N VAL A 128 -8.97 3.41 -3.49
CA VAL A 128 -7.89 3.65 -4.47
C VAL A 128 -6.61 4.23 -3.85
N SER A 129 -6.69 4.85 -2.67
CA SER A 129 -5.54 5.44 -1.96
C SER A 129 -5.18 4.72 -0.66
N SER A 130 -5.89 3.65 -0.31
CA SER A 130 -5.68 2.92 0.96
C SER A 130 -5.21 1.49 0.78
N ASN A 131 -5.18 0.97 -0.45
CA ASN A 131 -4.86 -0.43 -0.70
C ASN A 131 -3.68 -0.60 -1.65
N TYR A 132 -2.65 -1.25 -1.14
CA TYR A 132 -1.43 -1.55 -1.88
C TYR A 132 -1.70 -2.60 -2.94
N VAL A 133 -1.19 -2.35 -4.15
CA VAL A 133 -1.22 -3.32 -5.24
C VAL A 133 -0.09 -4.32 -5.05
N ILE A 134 -0.37 -5.59 -5.27
CA ILE A 134 0.62 -6.67 -5.27
C ILE A 134 0.64 -7.37 -6.62
N GLN A 135 1.80 -7.85 -7.03
CA GLN A 135 1.98 -8.51 -8.31
C GLN A 135 1.19 -9.83 -8.35
N LYS A 136 0.37 -10.02 -9.38
CA LYS A 136 -0.42 -11.25 -9.58
C LYS A 136 0.47 -12.48 -9.66
N ALA A 137 1.51 -12.45 -10.49
CA ALA A 137 2.40 -13.62 -10.71
C ALA A 137 3.07 -14.08 -9.41
N TRP A 138 3.61 -13.14 -8.61
CA TRP A 138 4.19 -13.48 -7.31
C TRP A 138 3.12 -14.01 -6.34
N THR A 139 1.94 -13.37 -6.31
CA THR A 139 0.84 -13.79 -5.42
C THR A 139 0.40 -15.23 -5.72
N GLN A 140 0.32 -15.61 -6.99
CA GLN A 140 0.03 -17.00 -7.39
C GLN A 140 1.09 -17.97 -6.89
N THR A 141 2.36 -17.60 -6.94
CA THR A 141 3.45 -18.42 -6.37
C THR A 141 3.28 -18.60 -4.85
N LEU A 142 2.89 -17.53 -4.13
CA LEU A 142 2.57 -17.62 -2.71
C LEU A 142 1.38 -18.56 -2.45
N GLU A 143 0.31 -18.42 -3.23
CA GLU A 143 -0.88 -19.26 -3.11
C GLU A 143 -0.56 -20.76 -3.32
N GLU A 144 0.28 -21.07 -4.31
CA GLU A 144 0.75 -22.43 -4.56
C GLU A 144 1.60 -22.96 -3.39
N ARG A 145 2.51 -22.13 -2.86
CA ARG A 145 3.38 -22.48 -1.73
C ARG A 145 2.60 -22.83 -0.47
N VAL A 146 1.51 -22.12 -0.21
CA VAL A 146 0.67 -22.35 0.98
C VAL A 146 -0.52 -23.28 0.72
N GLY A 147 -0.66 -23.81 -0.50
CA GLY A 147 -1.76 -24.73 -0.86
C GLY A 147 -3.15 -24.12 -0.71
N GLY A 148 -3.29 -22.80 -0.82
CA GLY A 148 -4.55 -22.08 -0.65
C GLY A 148 -5.02 -21.93 0.79
N ASP A 149 -4.22 -22.30 1.79
CA ASP A 149 -4.56 -22.13 3.20
C ASP A 149 -4.48 -20.64 3.61
N ALA A 150 -5.59 -20.08 4.10
CA ALA A 150 -5.69 -18.65 4.42
C ALA A 150 -4.80 -18.26 5.62
N THR A 151 -4.65 -19.14 6.61
CA THR A 151 -3.82 -18.86 7.78
C THR A 151 -2.34 -18.85 7.38
N ALA A 152 -1.91 -19.81 6.59
CA ALA A 152 -0.56 -19.87 6.06
C ALA A 152 -0.25 -18.70 5.14
N PHE A 153 -1.21 -18.30 4.28
CA PHE A 153 -1.08 -17.14 3.39
C PHE A 153 -0.81 -15.84 4.20
N LEU A 154 -1.60 -15.59 5.24
CA LEU A 154 -1.44 -14.39 6.08
C LEU A 154 -0.25 -14.47 7.05
N ALA A 155 0.31 -15.65 7.27
CA ALA A 155 1.49 -15.86 8.13
C ALA A 155 2.81 -15.89 7.36
N ASP A 156 2.78 -16.03 6.04
CA ASP A 156 3.98 -16.05 5.20
C ASP A 156 4.72 -14.71 5.28
N THR A 157 6.03 -14.76 5.48
CA THR A 157 6.85 -13.55 5.65
C THR A 157 7.23 -12.89 4.33
N ALA A 158 6.94 -13.53 3.19
CA ALA A 158 7.18 -13.00 1.84
C ALA A 158 8.60 -12.47 1.61
N GLU A 159 9.61 -13.24 1.98
CA GLU A 159 11.01 -12.85 1.81
C GLU A 159 11.41 -12.65 0.33
N ASP A 160 10.69 -13.32 -0.56
CA ASP A 160 10.88 -13.31 -2.01
C ASP A 160 9.90 -12.37 -2.73
N VAL A 161 9.24 -11.47 -2.01
CA VAL A 161 8.19 -10.59 -2.57
C VAL A 161 8.72 -9.71 -3.70
N VAL A 162 7.92 -9.61 -4.76
CA VAL A 162 8.10 -8.60 -5.81
C VAL A 162 7.36 -7.34 -5.40
N TYR A 163 8.04 -6.21 -5.41
CA TYR A 163 7.54 -4.92 -4.92
C TYR A 163 7.57 -3.85 -6.03
N SER A 164 6.84 -2.76 -5.85
CA SER A 164 6.82 -1.63 -6.79
C SER A 164 7.44 -0.35 -6.24
N GLY A 165 7.59 -0.27 -4.92
CA GLY A 165 8.03 0.93 -4.21
C GLY A 165 9.54 1.18 -4.27
N PRO A 166 9.97 2.35 -3.80
CA PRO A 166 11.37 2.79 -3.88
C PRO A 166 12.34 2.10 -2.93
N TYR A 167 11.85 1.34 -1.95
CA TYR A 167 12.68 0.69 -0.94
C TYR A 167 12.26 -0.75 -0.74
N HIS A 168 13.21 -1.59 -0.32
CA HIS A 168 12.95 -2.95 0.12
C HIS A 168 13.70 -3.26 1.40
N LYS A 169 13.33 -4.35 2.08
CA LYS A 169 13.98 -4.77 3.32
C LYS A 169 15.44 -5.13 3.07
N TYR A 170 16.33 -4.50 3.84
CA TYR A 170 17.76 -4.80 3.90
C TYR A 170 18.09 -5.65 5.13
N PHE A 171 17.53 -5.28 6.29
CA PHE A 171 17.79 -5.92 7.56
C PHE A 171 16.61 -5.72 8.50
N ALA A 172 16.32 -6.70 9.35
CA ALA A 172 15.36 -6.56 10.44
C ALA A 172 15.75 -7.43 11.63
N ASP A 173 15.59 -6.87 12.84
CA ASP A 173 15.66 -7.57 14.11
C ASP A 173 14.60 -7.01 15.08
N ASP A 174 14.68 -7.38 16.37
CA ASP A 174 13.72 -6.91 17.37
C ASP A 174 13.89 -5.43 17.74
N THR A 175 14.95 -4.78 17.29
CA THR A 175 15.29 -3.38 17.61
C THR A 175 15.03 -2.42 16.46
N LYS A 176 15.12 -2.88 15.22
CA LYS A 176 14.95 -2.04 14.03
C LYS A 176 14.64 -2.82 12.76
N VAL A 177 14.01 -2.11 11.84
CA VAL A 177 13.92 -2.51 10.43
C VAL A 177 14.73 -1.49 9.61
N VAL A 178 15.60 -1.96 8.74
CA VAL A 178 16.36 -1.12 7.81
C VAL A 178 15.94 -1.47 6.39
N LEU A 179 15.54 -0.44 5.66
CA LEU A 179 15.21 -0.52 4.24
C LEU A 179 16.36 0.08 3.43
N VAL A 180 16.60 -0.45 2.25
CA VAL A 180 17.55 0.07 1.28
C VAL A 180 16.81 0.50 0.01
N ARG A 181 17.24 1.62 -0.55
CA ARG A 181 16.69 2.15 -1.80
C ARG A 181 16.99 1.19 -2.96
N ASP A 182 15.99 0.96 -3.79
CA ASP A 182 16.15 0.32 -5.09
C ASP A 182 16.58 1.38 -6.12
N ASP A 183 17.81 1.29 -6.59
CA ASP A 183 18.34 2.25 -7.58
C ASP A 183 17.75 2.04 -8.98
N ASN A 184 16.95 0.98 -9.20
CA ASN A 184 16.16 0.72 -10.41
C ASN A 184 14.68 1.10 -10.26
N TYR A 185 14.29 1.73 -9.16
CA TYR A 185 12.90 2.13 -8.91
C TYR A 185 12.32 2.92 -10.10
N TRP A 186 11.15 2.49 -10.56
CA TRP A 186 10.47 3.05 -11.73
C TRP A 186 10.10 4.52 -11.56
N GLY A 187 9.84 4.98 -10.34
CA GLY A 187 9.41 6.35 -10.04
C GLY A 187 10.47 7.41 -10.32
N GLN A 188 11.71 7.04 -10.70
CA GLN A 188 12.68 7.99 -11.28
C GLN A 188 12.32 8.45 -12.69
N ASP A 189 11.33 7.82 -13.33
CA ASP A 189 10.77 8.28 -14.61
C ASP A 189 10.17 9.68 -14.48
N ALA A 190 10.28 10.48 -15.56
CA ALA A 190 9.77 11.85 -15.59
C ALA A 190 8.25 11.97 -15.40
N SER A 191 7.50 10.89 -15.65
CA SER A 191 6.04 10.84 -15.42
C SER A 191 5.67 10.71 -13.92
N MET A 192 6.65 10.48 -13.06
CA MET A 192 6.46 10.38 -11.61
C MET A 192 7.33 11.41 -10.87
N TRP A 193 8.35 10.98 -10.13
CA TRP A 193 9.21 11.88 -9.35
C TRP A 193 10.33 12.51 -10.17
N GLY A 194 10.73 11.89 -11.29
CA GLY A 194 11.86 12.31 -12.13
C GLY A 194 13.25 12.05 -11.54
N GLU A 195 13.30 11.54 -10.31
CA GLU A 195 14.54 11.25 -9.58
C GLU A 195 14.33 10.16 -8.53
N LEU A 196 15.41 9.59 -8.03
CA LEU A 196 15.38 8.65 -6.92
C LEU A 196 15.27 9.41 -5.59
N PRO A 197 14.63 8.81 -4.55
CA PRO A 197 14.66 9.36 -3.20
C PRO A 197 16.10 9.55 -2.71
N ALA A 198 16.41 10.68 -2.06
CA ALA A 198 17.76 10.99 -1.61
C ALA A 198 18.35 10.00 -0.60
N PRO A 199 17.64 9.55 0.46
CA PRO A 199 18.20 8.60 1.42
C PRO A 199 18.45 7.23 0.79
N LYS A 200 19.67 6.70 0.96
CA LYS A 200 19.99 5.33 0.53
C LYS A 200 19.43 4.27 1.49
N TYR A 201 19.41 4.58 2.77
CA TYR A 201 18.89 3.71 3.82
C TYR A 201 17.88 4.46 4.67
N LEU A 202 16.83 3.76 5.06
CA LEU A 202 15.83 4.21 6.03
C LEU A 202 15.81 3.23 7.19
N ALA A 203 16.12 3.72 8.40
CA ALA A 203 16.14 2.90 9.60
C ALA A 203 14.91 3.23 10.46
N HIS A 204 14.04 2.24 10.62
CA HIS A 204 12.88 2.31 11.50
C HIS A 204 13.22 1.66 12.84
N THR A 205 13.44 2.48 13.86
CA THR A 205 13.71 2.00 15.23
C THR A 205 12.42 1.53 15.90
N ILE A 206 12.47 0.35 16.53
CA ILE A 206 11.37 -0.21 17.28
C ILE A 206 11.48 0.22 18.73
N PHE A 207 10.55 1.07 19.17
CA PHE A 207 10.48 1.51 20.56
C PHE A 207 9.52 0.60 21.37
N LYS A 208 9.75 0.49 22.65
CA LYS A 208 8.89 -0.30 23.55
C LYS A 208 7.48 0.27 23.67
N ASP A 209 7.33 1.58 23.52
CA ASP A 209 6.06 2.31 23.60
C ASP A 209 6.15 3.68 22.88
N ASN A 210 5.02 4.32 22.66
CA ASN A 210 4.93 5.61 22.00
C ASN A 210 5.67 6.74 22.78
N ALA A 211 5.68 6.66 24.12
CA ALA A 211 6.36 7.67 24.92
C ALA A 211 7.88 7.66 24.72
N ALA A 212 8.48 6.45 24.64
CA ALA A 212 9.91 6.30 24.35
C ALA A 212 10.27 6.87 22.97
N GLY A 213 9.46 6.58 21.94
CA GLY A 213 9.68 7.11 20.61
C GLY A 213 9.48 8.63 20.53
N SER A 214 8.51 9.18 21.28
CA SER A 214 8.28 10.62 21.34
C SER A 214 9.47 11.36 21.96
N VAL A 215 10.08 10.80 23.00
CA VAL A 215 11.30 11.35 23.61
C VAL A 215 12.50 11.27 22.65
N ALA A 216 12.63 10.17 21.91
CA ALA A 216 13.67 10.01 20.90
C ALA A 216 13.54 11.05 19.78
N LEU A 217 12.32 11.33 19.30
CA LEU A 217 12.06 12.39 18.33
C LEU A 217 12.46 13.77 18.91
N ALA A 218 12.01 14.08 20.12
CA ALA A 218 12.29 15.35 20.78
C ALA A 218 13.79 15.60 21.00
N LYS A 219 14.58 14.53 21.18
CA LYS A 219 16.04 14.59 21.32
C LYS A 219 16.80 14.59 19.99
N GLY A 220 16.11 14.44 18.85
CA GLY A 220 16.74 14.33 17.54
C GLY A 220 17.41 12.99 17.28
N GLU A 221 17.02 11.92 17.99
CA GLU A 221 17.49 10.55 17.78
C GLU A 221 16.78 9.88 16.60
N VAL A 222 15.64 10.43 16.17
CA VAL A 222 14.89 10.06 14.95
C VAL A 222 14.50 11.32 14.19
N ASP A 223 14.50 11.24 12.86
CA ASP A 223 14.21 12.37 11.97
C ASP A 223 12.71 12.59 11.74
N VAL A 224 11.94 11.49 11.71
CA VAL A 224 10.49 11.49 11.45
C VAL A 224 9.80 10.48 12.36
N SER A 225 8.62 10.83 12.85
CA SER A 225 7.79 9.92 13.66
C SER A 225 6.36 9.87 13.13
N GLN A 226 5.81 8.66 13.00
CA GLN A 226 4.41 8.40 12.64
C GLN A 226 3.59 7.87 13.82
N GLN A 227 4.16 7.83 15.01
CA GLN A 227 3.47 7.26 16.16
C GLN A 227 2.51 8.25 16.82
N PHE A 228 1.49 7.70 17.50
CA PHE A 228 0.55 8.49 18.26
C PHE A 228 1.22 9.11 19.50
N ASN A 229 1.07 10.42 19.65
CA ASN A 229 1.52 11.19 20.81
C ASN A 229 0.33 11.68 21.64
N SER A 230 0.17 11.13 22.84
CA SER A 230 -0.91 11.53 23.74
C SER A 230 -0.69 12.88 24.44
N ASN A 231 0.57 13.34 24.54
CA ASN A 231 0.98 14.55 25.27
C ASN A 231 1.86 15.48 24.42
N VAL A 232 1.37 15.87 23.25
CA VAL A 232 2.12 16.76 22.32
C VAL A 232 2.52 18.07 22.99
N GLN A 233 1.64 18.67 23.80
CA GLN A 233 1.93 19.93 24.48
C GLN A 233 3.07 19.78 25.50
N LEU A 234 3.09 18.70 26.27
CA LEU A 234 4.16 18.45 27.23
C LEU A 234 5.55 18.27 26.54
N LEU A 235 5.56 17.59 25.39
CA LEU A 235 6.76 17.49 24.58
C LEU A 235 7.20 18.87 24.07
N TRP A 236 6.27 19.66 23.57
CA TRP A 236 6.53 21.02 23.08
C TRP A 236 7.09 21.96 24.17
N GLU A 237 6.61 21.84 25.41
CA GLU A 237 7.05 22.69 26.54
C GLU A 237 8.43 22.29 27.08
N ASN A 238 8.86 21.02 26.90
CA ASN A 238 10.10 20.51 27.50
C ASN A 238 11.27 20.37 26.51
N TYR A 239 11.05 20.48 25.20
CA TYR A 239 12.04 20.36 24.14
C TYR A 239 11.82 21.41 23.04
#